data_dfe75a77a7d0103928e322eb8f6692f0
#
_entry.id   dfe75a77a7d0103928e322eb8f6692f0
#
_cell.length_a   1.000
_cell.length_b   1.000
_cell.length_c   1.000
_cell.angle_alpha   90.00
_cell.angle_beta   90.00
_cell.angle_gamma   90.00
#
_symmetry.space_group_name_H-M   'P 1'
#
loop_
_entity.id
_entity.type
_entity.pdbx_description
1 polymer ?
#
loop_
_entity_poly.entity_id
_entity_poly.type
_entity_poly.pdbx_seq_one_letter_code
_entity_poly.pdbx_strand_id
1 'polypeptide(L)'
;RRIVRDFEKAYKRYMEHVGIAGIVKWMSSVDQLYYLVDVLEILHTGRECWRGVNDQIELALTSGFSRRRGSKIRGFLDLLSRNSVSKVCAVATQVDRARLTEDNTKNIERLLGLLFGTAFAGLSRKIDRKFIVCSAVVSTDKAEDGNGDTDVSGIAVIDGEVQHSWPTSPVPDQFDFDKAYFWPRPNPVFSLGRNVKSPEQYRLDEVVREILGITEEEVFD
;
A
#
# COMPACT_ATOMS: atom_id res chain seq x y z
N ARG A 1 -4.65 23.79 -33.63
CA ARG A 1 -5.47 22.57 -33.83
C ARG A 1 -4.70 21.41 -34.49
N ARG A 2 -3.81 21.66 -35.48
CA ARG A 2 -3.03 20.59 -36.14
C ARG A 2 -2.00 19.97 -35.20
N ILE A 3 -1.24 20.77 -34.45
CA ILE A 3 -0.21 20.31 -33.49
C ILE A 3 -0.82 19.40 -32.41
N VAL A 4 -1.99 19.78 -31.84
CA VAL A 4 -2.66 18.95 -30.82
C VAL A 4 -3.02 17.58 -31.39
N ARG A 5 -3.57 17.55 -32.60
CA ARG A 5 -3.95 16.32 -33.28
C ARG A 5 -2.75 15.43 -33.64
N ASP A 6 -1.62 16.04 -33.99
CA ASP A 6 -0.39 15.30 -34.30
C ASP A 6 0.25 14.74 -33.01
N PHE A 7 0.19 15.48 -31.90
CA PHE A 7 0.57 15.02 -30.58
C PHE A 7 -0.33 13.86 -30.09
N GLU A 8 -1.64 13.98 -30.18
CA GLU A 8 -2.56 12.91 -29.84
C GLU A 8 -2.30 11.62 -30.62
N LYS A 9 -2.01 11.72 -31.93
CA LYS A 9 -1.64 10.57 -32.75
C LYS A 9 -0.31 9.94 -32.31
N ALA A 10 0.71 10.77 -32.02
CA ALA A 10 2.00 10.30 -31.56
C ALA A 10 1.88 9.61 -30.18
N TYR A 11 1.14 10.23 -29.25
CA TYR A 11 0.88 9.67 -27.92
C TYR A 11 0.11 8.34 -28.00
N LYS A 12 -0.91 8.27 -28.85
CA LYS A 12 -1.65 7.03 -29.06
C LYS A 12 -0.76 5.91 -29.60
N ARG A 13 0.10 6.20 -30.58
CA ARG A 13 1.09 5.23 -31.08
C ARG A 13 2.07 4.80 -29.99
N TYR A 14 2.57 5.72 -29.18
CA TYR A 14 3.42 5.40 -28.04
C TYR A 14 2.74 4.46 -27.07
N MET A 15 1.52 4.75 -26.68
CA MET A 15 0.74 3.90 -25.75
C MET A 15 0.46 2.52 -26.34
N GLU A 16 0.16 2.43 -27.63
CA GLU A 16 -0.14 1.14 -28.28
C GLU A 16 1.12 0.26 -28.48
N HIS A 17 2.26 0.84 -28.81
CA HIS A 17 3.45 0.08 -29.23
C HIS A 17 4.53 -0.02 -28.15
N VAL A 18 4.65 0.97 -27.28
CA VAL A 18 5.69 1.02 -26.24
C VAL A 18 5.09 0.89 -24.84
N GLY A 19 4.11 1.73 -24.52
CA GLY A 19 3.54 1.78 -23.17
C GLY A 19 2.81 0.47 -22.83
N ILE A 20 1.74 0.17 -23.55
CA ILE A 20 0.90 -1.01 -23.25
C ILE A 20 1.66 -2.31 -23.57
N ALA A 21 2.25 -2.43 -24.75
CA ALA A 21 2.95 -3.66 -25.16
C ALA A 21 4.17 -3.96 -24.28
N GLY A 22 4.93 -2.94 -23.89
CA GLY A 22 6.08 -3.08 -23.00
C GLY A 22 5.66 -3.51 -21.58
N ILE A 23 4.66 -2.85 -21.02
CA ILE A 23 4.08 -3.19 -19.70
C ILE A 23 3.49 -4.59 -19.74
N VAL A 24 2.72 -4.93 -20.78
CA VAL A 24 2.11 -6.24 -20.96
C VAL A 24 3.18 -7.33 -21.01
N LYS A 25 4.25 -7.15 -21.79
CA LYS A 25 5.35 -8.10 -21.87
C LYS A 25 6.08 -8.26 -20.53
N TRP A 26 6.32 -7.16 -19.82
CA TRP A 26 6.97 -7.19 -18.50
C TRP A 26 6.07 -7.89 -17.48
N MET A 27 4.79 -7.54 -17.42
CA MET A 27 3.82 -8.15 -16.50
C MET A 27 3.59 -9.64 -16.78
N SER A 28 3.80 -10.12 -18.02
CA SER A 28 3.68 -11.56 -18.34
C SER A 28 4.74 -12.43 -17.66
N SER A 29 5.79 -11.84 -17.14
CA SER A 29 6.86 -12.51 -16.38
C SER A 29 6.70 -12.37 -14.85
N VAL A 30 5.67 -11.67 -14.37
CA VAL A 30 5.43 -11.47 -12.95
C VAL A 30 4.66 -12.66 -12.39
N ASP A 31 5.20 -13.29 -11.36
CA ASP A 31 4.60 -14.41 -10.63
C ASP A 31 4.01 -14.00 -9.28
N GLN A 32 4.44 -12.86 -8.75
CA GLN A 32 3.96 -12.28 -7.50
C GLN A 32 3.65 -10.80 -7.65
N LEU A 33 2.60 -10.32 -7.00
CA LEU A 33 2.15 -8.94 -7.04
C LEU A 33 2.00 -8.38 -5.63
N TYR A 34 2.64 -7.25 -5.37
CA TYR A 34 2.60 -6.56 -4.08
C TYR A 34 1.96 -5.19 -4.26
N TYR A 35 0.83 -4.97 -3.59
CA TYR A 35 0.16 -3.67 -3.51
C TYR A 35 0.57 -2.95 -2.24
N LEU A 36 1.31 -1.86 -2.37
CA LEU A 36 1.67 -1.00 -1.26
C LEU A 36 0.58 0.04 -1.05
N VAL A 37 0.05 0.11 0.16
CA VAL A 37 -1.06 1.01 0.52
C VAL A 37 -0.78 1.72 1.83
N ASP A 38 -0.92 3.03 1.85
CA ASP A 38 -0.95 3.81 3.09
C ASP A 38 -2.40 3.89 3.59
N VAL A 39 -2.78 2.94 4.45
CA VAL A 39 -4.14 2.82 5.01
C VAL A 39 -4.47 4.02 5.91
N LEU A 40 -3.47 4.53 6.65
CA LEU A 40 -3.66 5.68 7.53
C LEU A 40 -3.95 6.95 6.71
N GLU A 41 -3.31 7.10 5.55
CA GLU A 41 -3.58 8.21 4.64
C GLU A 41 -4.99 8.16 4.05
N ILE A 42 -5.49 6.96 3.73
CA ILE A 42 -6.87 6.80 3.25
C ILE A 42 -7.87 7.26 4.31
N LEU A 43 -7.67 6.87 5.56
CA LEU A 43 -8.53 7.30 6.67
C LEU A 43 -8.42 8.81 6.94
N HIS A 44 -7.20 9.36 6.91
CA HIS A 44 -6.94 10.77 7.13
C HIS A 44 -7.55 11.66 6.03
N THR A 45 -7.38 11.26 4.77
CA THR A 45 -7.88 12.03 3.61
C THR A 45 -9.38 11.84 3.41
N GLY A 46 -9.94 10.70 3.81
CA GLY A 46 -11.37 10.46 3.84
C GLY A 46 -11.93 9.69 2.63
N ARG A 47 -13.25 9.74 2.50
CA ARG A 47 -14.06 8.87 1.63
C ARG A 47 -13.67 8.92 0.15
N GLU A 48 -13.31 10.09 -0.38
CA GLU A 48 -12.95 10.21 -1.81
C GLU A 48 -11.61 9.53 -2.11
N CYS A 49 -10.63 9.61 -1.20
CA CYS A 49 -9.39 8.87 -1.32
C CYS A 49 -9.65 7.34 -1.30
N TRP A 50 -10.46 6.88 -0.37
CA TRP A 50 -10.86 5.48 -0.28
C TRP A 50 -11.50 4.98 -1.58
N ARG A 51 -12.46 5.73 -2.14
CA ARG A 51 -13.10 5.38 -3.42
C ARG A 51 -12.07 5.27 -4.54
N GLY A 52 -11.20 6.28 -4.68
CA GLY A 52 -10.18 6.29 -5.72
C GLY A 52 -9.22 5.10 -5.62
N VAL A 53 -8.78 4.73 -4.40
CA VAL A 53 -7.91 3.57 -4.18
C VAL A 53 -8.68 2.26 -4.44
N ASN A 54 -9.91 2.13 -3.95
CA ASN A 54 -10.73 0.95 -4.18
C ASN A 54 -11.01 0.72 -5.67
N ASP A 55 -11.36 1.77 -6.42
CA ASP A 55 -11.56 1.70 -7.86
C ASP A 55 -10.29 1.26 -8.60
N GLN A 56 -9.12 1.74 -8.17
CA GLN A 56 -7.84 1.33 -8.73
C GLN A 56 -7.53 -0.15 -8.45
N ILE A 57 -7.77 -0.61 -7.22
CA ILE A 57 -7.60 -2.01 -6.83
C ILE A 57 -8.56 -2.91 -7.64
N GLU A 58 -9.83 -2.53 -7.72
CA GLU A 58 -10.80 -3.26 -8.52
C GLU A 58 -10.40 -3.29 -9.99
N LEU A 59 -10.02 -2.15 -10.56
CA LEU A 59 -9.57 -2.07 -11.95
C LEU A 59 -8.35 -2.97 -12.17
N ALA A 60 -7.37 -2.91 -11.29
CA ALA A 60 -6.14 -3.70 -11.40
C ALA A 60 -6.38 -5.20 -11.22
N LEU A 61 -7.24 -5.63 -10.30
CA LEU A 61 -7.44 -7.05 -9.98
C LEU A 61 -8.65 -7.68 -10.67
N THR A 62 -9.72 -6.93 -10.97
CA THR A 62 -10.97 -7.51 -11.47
C THR A 62 -11.21 -7.29 -12.96
N SER A 63 -10.66 -6.23 -13.57
CA SER A 63 -10.87 -5.97 -15.01
C SER A 63 -10.30 -7.07 -15.93
N GLY A 64 -9.48 -8.00 -15.40
CA GLY A 64 -9.06 -9.22 -16.08
C GLY A 64 -10.04 -10.37 -16.04
N PHE A 65 -10.94 -10.35 -15.10
CA PHE A 65 -11.92 -11.44 -14.98
C PHE A 65 -13.28 -11.10 -15.59
N SER A 66 -13.52 -9.81 -15.92
CA SER A 66 -14.78 -9.40 -16.54
C SER A 66 -14.83 -9.77 -18.02
N ARG A 67 -15.55 -10.80 -18.34
CA ARG A 67 -15.93 -11.23 -19.71
C ARG A 67 -16.82 -10.22 -20.46
N ARG A 68 -16.81 -8.93 -20.12
CA ARG A 68 -17.59 -7.95 -20.87
C ARG A 68 -16.96 -7.69 -22.24
N ARG A 69 -17.58 -8.25 -23.29
CA ARG A 69 -17.30 -8.00 -24.70
C ARG A 69 -17.30 -6.49 -24.95
N GLY A 70 -16.14 -5.91 -25.25
CA GLY A 70 -16.08 -4.55 -25.83
C GLY A 70 -14.99 -3.61 -25.33
N SER A 71 -14.29 -3.88 -24.23
CA SER A 71 -13.26 -2.97 -23.71
C SER A 71 -11.86 -3.31 -24.26
N LYS A 72 -11.17 -2.29 -24.79
CA LYS A 72 -9.77 -2.39 -25.26
C LYS A 72 -8.74 -2.55 -24.13
N ILE A 73 -9.17 -2.50 -22.87
CA ILE A 73 -8.38 -2.74 -21.66
C ILE A 73 -8.17 -4.25 -21.39
N ARG A 74 -8.69 -5.11 -22.26
CA ARG A 74 -8.58 -6.56 -22.21
C ARG A 74 -7.17 -7.13 -22.05
N GLY A 75 -6.12 -6.34 -22.35
CA GLY A 75 -4.76 -6.87 -22.39
C GLY A 75 -4.13 -7.15 -21.04
N PHE A 76 -4.41 -6.34 -20.02
CA PHE A 76 -3.65 -6.37 -18.78
C PHE A 76 -3.97 -7.60 -17.90
N LEU A 77 -5.22 -8.03 -17.92
CA LEU A 77 -5.69 -9.04 -16.98
C LEU A 77 -6.06 -10.38 -17.65
N ASP A 78 -6.27 -10.41 -18.95
CA ASP A 78 -6.07 -11.64 -19.72
C ASP A 78 -4.63 -12.15 -19.55
N LEU A 79 -3.71 -11.24 -19.21
CA LEU A 79 -2.33 -11.53 -18.89
C LEU A 79 -2.17 -12.14 -17.50
N LEU A 80 -2.78 -11.58 -16.48
CA LEU A 80 -2.82 -12.15 -15.13
C LEU A 80 -3.58 -13.48 -15.10
N SER A 81 -4.57 -13.67 -15.97
CA SER A 81 -5.34 -14.92 -16.07
C SER A 81 -4.65 -16.00 -16.90
N ARG A 82 -3.78 -15.64 -17.83
CA ARG A 82 -3.04 -16.58 -18.67
C ARG A 82 -1.71 -17.03 -18.09
N ASN A 83 -1.11 -16.23 -17.21
CA ASN A 83 0.24 -16.48 -16.71
C ASN A 83 0.30 -16.36 -15.19
N SER A 84 0.89 -17.30 -14.64
CA SER A 84 1.83 -17.39 -13.53
C SER A 84 1.67 -16.51 -12.28
N VAL A 85 0.77 -15.56 -12.15
CA VAL A 85 0.60 -14.89 -10.84
C VAL A 85 0.05 -15.93 -9.87
N SER A 86 0.93 -16.38 -9.02
CA SER A 86 0.64 -17.37 -7.97
C SER A 86 0.29 -16.70 -6.64
N LYS A 87 0.72 -15.45 -6.44
CA LYS A 87 0.57 -14.72 -5.18
C LYS A 87 0.20 -13.26 -5.39
N VAL A 88 -0.71 -12.76 -4.56
CA VAL A 88 -1.06 -11.33 -4.45
C VAL A 88 -1.01 -10.92 -2.99
N CYS A 89 -0.12 -9.99 -2.66
CA CYS A 89 0.02 -9.43 -1.32
C CYS A 89 -0.48 -7.99 -1.27
N ALA A 90 -1.32 -7.67 -0.31
CA ALA A 90 -1.62 -6.29 0.06
C ALA A 90 -0.79 -5.91 1.28
N VAL A 91 -0.01 -4.83 1.16
CA VAL A 91 0.96 -4.41 2.16
C VAL A 91 0.60 -3.02 2.65
N ALA A 92 0.21 -2.88 3.92
CA ALA A 92 0.09 -1.57 4.56
C ALA A 92 1.48 -1.04 4.90
N THR A 93 1.74 0.19 4.48
CA THR A 93 3.03 0.87 4.69
C THR A 93 2.88 2.09 5.59
N GLN A 94 3.99 2.61 6.14
CA GLN A 94 4.03 3.81 7.00
C GLN A 94 3.14 3.68 8.25
N VAL A 95 3.04 2.47 8.79
CA VAL A 95 2.16 2.18 9.93
C VAL A 95 2.70 2.73 11.25
N ASP A 96 3.98 3.08 11.29
CA ASP A 96 4.64 3.77 12.41
C ASP A 96 4.07 5.18 12.69
N ARG A 97 3.31 5.76 11.76
CA ARG A 97 2.56 7.02 12.01
C ARG A 97 1.50 6.86 13.09
N ALA A 98 0.94 5.68 13.25
CA ALA A 98 0.14 5.31 14.40
C ALA A 98 1.03 4.60 15.43
N ARG A 99 0.67 4.68 16.71
CA ARG A 99 1.37 3.90 17.74
C ARG A 99 1.34 2.42 17.39
N LEU A 100 2.51 1.79 17.34
CA LEU A 100 2.67 0.36 17.03
C LEU A 100 2.24 -0.49 18.24
N THR A 101 0.95 -0.73 18.35
CA THR A 101 0.34 -1.64 19.32
C THR A 101 -0.23 -2.85 18.58
N GLU A 102 -0.44 -3.94 19.31
CA GLU A 102 -1.06 -5.14 18.74
C GLU A 102 -2.47 -4.85 18.19
N ASP A 103 -3.26 -4.03 18.89
CA ASP A 103 -4.61 -3.67 18.45
C ASP A 103 -4.60 -2.80 17.19
N ASN A 104 -3.73 -1.77 17.13
CA ASN A 104 -3.60 -0.96 15.93
C ASN A 104 -3.13 -1.77 14.73
N THR A 105 -2.18 -2.68 14.93
CA THR A 105 -1.70 -3.58 13.87
C THR A 105 -2.81 -4.49 13.36
N LYS A 106 -3.57 -5.13 14.25
CA LYS A 106 -4.73 -5.97 13.88
C LYS A 106 -5.80 -5.15 13.13
N ASN A 107 -6.06 -3.94 13.57
CA ASN A 107 -7.03 -3.07 12.94
C ASN A 107 -6.57 -2.65 11.52
N ILE A 108 -5.29 -2.36 11.32
CA ILE A 108 -4.73 -2.10 9.98
C ILE A 108 -4.86 -3.32 9.06
N GLU A 109 -4.54 -4.52 9.56
CA GLU A 109 -4.75 -5.78 8.80
C GLU A 109 -6.22 -5.97 8.41
N ARG A 110 -7.14 -5.68 9.33
CA ARG A 110 -8.58 -5.74 9.08
C ARG A 110 -9.03 -4.73 8.03
N LEU A 111 -8.53 -3.50 8.09
CA LEU A 111 -8.80 -2.45 7.09
C LEU A 111 -8.28 -2.83 5.70
N LEU A 112 -7.09 -3.44 5.60
CA LEU A 112 -6.61 -4.05 4.36
C LEU A 112 -7.57 -5.11 3.85
N GLY A 113 -8.02 -6.00 4.73
CA GLY A 113 -9.01 -7.03 4.39
C GLY A 113 -10.30 -6.45 3.84
N LEU A 114 -10.79 -5.34 4.42
CA LEU A 114 -11.99 -4.64 3.94
C LEU A 114 -11.75 -3.96 2.58
N LEU A 115 -10.58 -3.32 2.40
CA LEU A 115 -10.22 -2.62 1.17
C LEU A 115 -10.06 -3.59 -0.02
N PHE A 116 -9.43 -4.73 0.20
CA PHE A 116 -9.14 -5.71 -0.86
C PHE A 116 -10.17 -6.83 -0.96
N GLY A 117 -11.11 -6.94 -0.02
CA GLY A 117 -12.01 -8.09 0.11
C GLY A 117 -12.79 -8.42 -1.15
N THR A 118 -13.42 -7.43 -1.78
CA THR A 118 -14.18 -7.59 -3.03
C THR A 118 -13.28 -8.03 -4.18
N ALA A 119 -12.14 -7.35 -4.34
CA ALA A 119 -11.18 -7.65 -5.40
C ALA A 119 -10.57 -9.03 -5.23
N PHE A 120 -10.19 -9.41 -4.00
CA PHE A 120 -9.65 -10.74 -3.69
C PHE A 120 -10.68 -11.86 -3.84
N ALA A 121 -11.96 -11.59 -3.56
CA ALA A 121 -13.02 -12.56 -3.79
C ALA A 121 -13.17 -12.91 -5.29
N GLY A 122 -12.86 -11.97 -6.18
CA GLY A 122 -12.87 -12.17 -7.64
C GLY A 122 -11.67 -12.95 -8.18
N LEU A 123 -10.60 -13.11 -7.43
CA LEU A 123 -9.41 -13.84 -7.87
C LEU A 123 -9.63 -15.35 -7.87
N SER A 124 -8.90 -16.06 -8.75
CA SER A 124 -8.87 -17.53 -8.76
C SER A 124 -8.46 -18.07 -7.39
N ARG A 125 -9.08 -19.18 -6.95
CA ARG A 125 -8.71 -19.88 -5.70
C ARG A 125 -7.28 -20.40 -5.68
N LYS A 126 -6.62 -20.49 -6.85
CA LYS A 126 -5.23 -20.91 -6.98
C LYS A 126 -4.23 -19.81 -6.64
N ILE A 127 -4.68 -18.56 -6.54
CA ILE A 127 -3.83 -17.41 -6.21
C ILE A 127 -3.78 -17.30 -4.69
N ASP A 128 -2.58 -17.38 -4.14
CA ASP A 128 -2.31 -17.11 -2.74
C ASP A 128 -2.54 -15.63 -2.42
N ARG A 129 -3.11 -15.33 -1.25
CA ARG A 129 -3.51 -13.97 -0.84
C ARG A 129 -2.99 -13.69 0.55
N LYS A 130 -2.22 -12.63 0.70
CA LYS A 130 -1.65 -12.27 1.98
C LYS A 130 -1.86 -10.79 2.28
N PHE A 131 -2.03 -10.49 3.55
CA PHE A 131 -2.02 -9.13 4.10
C PHE A 131 -0.79 -8.98 4.98
N ILE A 132 -0.02 -7.91 4.79
CA ILE A 132 1.16 -7.62 5.59
C ILE A 132 1.08 -6.17 6.05
N VAL A 133 1.46 -5.92 7.29
CA VAL A 133 1.54 -4.58 7.88
C VAL A 133 3.00 -4.31 8.19
N CYS A 134 3.59 -3.27 7.59
CA CYS A 134 5.01 -2.97 7.79
C CYS A 134 5.32 -1.47 7.75
N SER A 135 6.49 -1.11 8.28
CA SER A 135 7.12 0.18 8.01
C SER A 135 8.60 -0.05 7.66
N ALA A 136 9.02 0.48 6.51
CA ALA A 136 10.40 0.33 6.04
C ALA A 136 11.39 1.12 6.90
N VAL A 137 10.94 2.22 7.48
CA VAL A 137 11.68 3.05 8.41
C VAL A 137 10.72 3.44 9.53
N VAL A 138 11.00 3.03 10.75
CA VAL A 138 10.27 3.47 11.94
C VAL A 138 10.81 4.85 12.31
N SER A 139 9.97 5.86 12.19
CA SER A 139 10.29 7.27 12.43
C SER A 139 9.66 7.82 13.72
N THR A 140 8.92 6.97 14.41
CA THR A 140 8.22 7.31 15.66
C THR A 140 8.52 6.28 16.74
N ASP A 141 8.44 6.73 17.98
CA ASP A 141 8.57 5.90 19.16
C ASP A 141 7.41 6.20 20.13
N LYS A 142 7.30 5.45 21.23
CA LYS A 142 6.37 5.80 22.32
C LYS A 142 6.82 7.09 22.97
N ALA A 143 5.89 8.03 23.19
CA ALA A 143 6.20 9.20 23.97
C ALA A 143 6.44 8.81 25.44
N GLU A 144 7.61 9.18 25.99
CA GLU A 144 7.98 8.81 27.38
C GLU A 144 7.07 9.48 28.43
N ASP A 145 6.56 10.68 28.11
CA ASP A 145 5.76 11.50 29.03
C ASP A 145 4.28 11.61 28.66
N GLY A 146 3.85 10.81 27.69
CA GLY A 146 2.46 10.86 27.21
C GLY A 146 1.47 10.36 28.25
N ASN A 147 0.61 11.26 28.73
CA ASN A 147 -0.52 10.92 29.60
C ASN A 147 -1.61 10.10 28.89
N GLY A 148 -1.41 9.75 27.63
CA GLY A 148 -2.34 9.04 26.79
C GLY A 148 -1.73 7.81 26.10
N ASP A 149 -2.50 6.74 25.99
CA ASP A 149 -2.12 5.51 25.32
C ASP A 149 -1.92 5.67 23.79
N THR A 150 -2.10 6.88 23.25
CA THR A 150 -2.06 7.16 21.81
C THR A 150 -0.90 8.04 21.36
N ASP A 151 -0.13 8.60 22.30
CA ASP A 151 0.94 9.53 21.97
C ASP A 151 2.17 8.82 21.38
N VAL A 152 2.77 9.47 20.40
CA VAL A 152 4.03 9.06 19.79
C VAL A 152 5.04 10.21 19.85
N SER A 153 6.33 9.86 19.89
CA SER A 153 7.44 10.78 19.78
C SER A 153 8.14 10.63 18.43
N GLY A 154 8.78 11.70 17.97
CA GLY A 154 9.48 11.77 16.70
C GLY A 154 9.74 13.22 16.34
N ILE A 155 9.97 13.52 15.07
CA ILE A 155 10.05 14.90 14.58
C ILE A 155 9.07 15.08 13.42
N ALA A 156 8.08 15.91 13.60
CA ALA A 156 7.14 16.27 12.54
C ALA A 156 6.95 17.79 12.46
N VAL A 157 6.53 18.28 11.31
CA VAL A 157 6.05 19.66 11.14
C VAL A 157 4.53 19.62 11.12
N ILE A 158 3.92 20.20 12.13
CA ILE A 158 2.47 20.24 12.32
C ILE A 158 2.09 21.70 12.41
N ASP A 159 1.19 22.16 11.53
CA ASP A 159 0.76 23.56 11.41
C ASP A 159 1.92 24.56 11.28
N GLY A 160 3.02 24.15 10.62
CA GLY A 160 4.22 24.98 10.40
C GLY A 160 5.22 24.98 11.56
N GLU A 161 4.94 24.30 12.66
CA GLU A 161 5.82 24.19 13.82
C GLU A 161 6.45 22.79 13.93
N VAL A 162 7.70 22.72 14.38
CA VAL A 162 8.39 21.45 14.66
C VAL A 162 7.93 20.93 16.00
N GLN A 163 7.36 19.73 15.99
CA GLN A 163 6.91 19.02 17.19
C GLN A 163 7.72 17.73 17.39
N HIS A 164 7.99 17.42 18.65
CA HIS A 164 8.75 16.24 19.06
C HIS A 164 7.88 15.13 19.67
N SER A 165 6.66 15.46 20.04
CA SER A 165 5.65 14.52 20.53
C SER A 165 4.28 15.03 20.15
N TRP A 166 3.37 14.15 19.81
CA TRP A 166 1.99 14.49 19.45
C TRP A 166 1.05 13.31 19.72
N PRO A 167 -0.23 13.62 20.01
CA PRO A 167 -1.24 12.59 20.08
C PRO A 167 -1.52 12.01 18.70
N THR A 168 -1.84 10.73 18.64
CA THR A 168 -2.33 10.07 17.43
C THR A 168 -3.71 9.45 17.66
N SER A 169 -4.50 9.40 16.61
CA SER A 169 -5.78 8.71 16.68
C SER A 169 -5.57 7.20 16.81
N PRO A 170 -6.36 6.49 17.61
CA PRO A 170 -6.41 5.03 17.55
C PRO A 170 -6.88 4.59 16.16
N VAL A 171 -6.33 3.49 15.67
CA VAL A 171 -6.74 2.94 14.36
C VAL A 171 -8.10 2.26 14.52
N PRO A 172 -9.13 2.65 13.76
CA PRO A 172 -10.44 2.01 13.84
C PRO A 172 -10.41 0.62 13.21
N ASP A 173 -11.36 -0.21 13.58
CA ASP A 173 -11.53 -1.56 13.03
C ASP A 173 -12.32 -1.61 11.70
N GLN A 174 -12.85 -0.46 11.27
CA GLN A 174 -13.56 -0.27 10.00
C GLN A 174 -13.34 1.15 9.47
N PHE A 175 -13.57 1.35 8.16
CA PHE A 175 -13.50 2.68 7.55
C PHE A 175 -14.69 3.53 8.03
N ASP A 176 -14.42 4.46 8.93
CA ASP A 176 -15.36 5.45 9.45
C ASP A 176 -14.92 6.83 9.00
N PHE A 177 -15.54 7.35 7.95
CA PHE A 177 -15.20 8.66 7.35
C PHE A 177 -16.00 9.83 7.95
N ASP A 178 -16.80 9.58 8.95
CA ASP A 178 -17.53 10.61 9.68
C ASP A 178 -16.69 11.16 10.86
N LYS A 179 -15.56 10.51 11.15
CA LYS A 179 -14.55 10.92 12.12
C LYS A 179 -13.33 11.52 11.46
N ALA A 180 -12.74 12.52 12.09
CA ALA A 180 -11.42 13.00 11.72
C ALA A 180 -10.34 12.17 12.42
N TYR A 181 -9.32 11.78 11.66
CA TYR A 181 -8.17 11.05 12.17
C TYR A 181 -6.90 11.87 12.04
N PHE A 182 -6.00 11.74 12.97
CA PHE A 182 -4.77 12.50 13.03
C PHE A 182 -3.56 11.58 13.18
N TRP A 183 -2.80 11.47 12.10
CA TRP A 183 -1.52 10.76 12.01
C TRP A 183 -0.56 11.61 11.19
N PRO A 184 0.17 12.53 11.80
CA PRO A 184 1.13 13.36 11.08
C PRO A 184 2.24 12.49 10.48
N ARG A 185 2.86 12.99 9.41
CA ARG A 185 4.00 12.33 8.80
C ARG A 185 5.27 12.76 9.51
N PRO A 186 5.96 11.87 10.25
CA PRO A 186 7.25 12.20 10.85
C PRO A 186 8.30 12.36 9.75
N ASN A 187 9.32 13.15 10.04
CA ASN A 187 10.48 13.28 9.18
C ASN A 187 11.54 12.24 9.58
N PRO A 188 11.75 11.17 8.84
CA PRO A 188 12.64 10.09 9.23
C PRO A 188 14.10 10.54 9.36
N VAL A 189 14.54 11.53 8.57
CA VAL A 189 15.91 12.04 8.62
C VAL A 189 16.23 12.72 9.95
N PHE A 190 15.26 13.42 10.53
CA PHE A 190 15.45 14.10 11.81
C PHE A 190 15.12 13.21 12.99
N SER A 191 14.13 12.32 12.87
CA SER A 191 13.71 11.43 13.97
C SER A 191 14.77 10.38 14.31
N LEU A 192 15.51 9.88 13.31
CA LEU A 192 16.51 8.83 13.52
C LEU A 192 17.85 9.32 14.05
N GLY A 193 18.09 10.65 14.10
CA GLY A 193 19.38 11.22 14.46
C GLY A 193 20.48 10.95 13.42
N ARG A 194 21.58 11.71 13.52
CA ARG A 194 22.66 11.71 12.49
C ARG A 194 23.54 10.46 12.48
N ASN A 195 23.45 9.59 13.49
CA ASN A 195 24.36 8.46 13.67
C ASN A 195 23.73 7.06 13.53
N VAL A 196 22.50 6.99 13.05
CA VAL A 196 21.85 5.68 12.88
C VAL A 196 22.39 4.98 11.64
N LYS A 197 23.21 3.96 11.86
CA LYS A 197 23.78 3.12 10.78
C LYS A 197 22.75 2.23 10.09
N SER A 198 21.69 1.86 10.81
CA SER A 198 20.58 1.06 10.31
C SER A 198 19.29 1.59 10.92
N PRO A 199 18.36 2.13 10.12
CA PRO A 199 17.07 2.54 10.63
C PRO A 199 16.31 1.32 11.13
N GLU A 200 15.58 1.49 12.23
CA GLU A 200 14.66 0.47 12.72
C GLU A 200 13.55 0.26 11.69
N GLN A 201 13.13 -0.98 11.55
CA GLN A 201 12.04 -1.38 10.66
C GLN A 201 10.96 -2.11 11.46
N TYR A 202 9.75 -2.10 10.94
CA TYR A 202 8.65 -2.89 11.50
C TYR A 202 8.14 -3.88 10.46
N ARG A 203 8.38 -5.19 10.69
CA ARG A 203 7.94 -6.31 9.85
C ARG A 203 8.30 -6.21 8.36
N LEU A 204 9.29 -5.40 7.98
CA LEU A 204 9.76 -5.35 6.58
C LEU A 204 10.43 -6.66 6.17
N ASP A 205 11.09 -7.34 7.11
CA ASP A 205 11.66 -8.66 6.94
C ASP A 205 10.61 -9.71 6.51
N GLU A 206 9.37 -9.60 6.98
CA GLU A 206 8.27 -10.45 6.53
C GLU A 206 7.96 -10.24 5.05
N VAL A 207 7.94 -8.99 4.58
CA VAL A 207 7.76 -8.66 3.15
C VAL A 207 8.91 -9.24 2.32
N VAL A 208 10.15 -9.08 2.78
CA VAL A 208 11.33 -9.59 2.09
C VAL A 208 11.32 -11.12 2.02
N ARG A 209 11.02 -11.80 3.13
CA ARG A 209 10.88 -13.26 3.15
C ARG A 209 9.80 -13.75 2.18
N GLU A 210 8.66 -13.07 2.15
CA GLU A 210 7.60 -13.39 1.20
C GLU A 210 8.02 -13.23 -0.27
N ILE A 211 8.76 -12.17 -0.59
CA ILE A 211 9.28 -11.94 -1.95
C ILE A 211 10.27 -13.02 -2.35
N LEU A 212 11.15 -13.41 -1.42
CA LEU A 212 12.20 -14.41 -1.67
C LEU A 212 11.68 -15.85 -1.57
N GLY A 213 10.48 -16.07 -1.05
CA GLY A 213 9.93 -17.40 -0.81
C GLY A 213 10.65 -18.17 0.30
N ILE A 214 11.27 -17.46 1.25
CA ILE A 214 12.04 -18.05 2.38
C ILE A 214 11.07 -18.38 3.51
N THR A 215 11.10 -19.62 3.99
CA THR A 215 10.33 -20.05 5.17
C THR A 215 11.04 -19.69 6.47
N GLU A 216 10.32 -19.64 7.60
CA GLU A 216 10.92 -19.32 8.91
C GLU A 216 11.99 -20.34 9.35
N GLU A 217 11.90 -21.58 8.87
CA GLU A 217 12.87 -22.64 9.18
C GLU A 217 14.22 -22.45 8.48
N GLU A 218 14.26 -21.73 7.35
CA GLU A 218 15.48 -21.54 6.55
C GLU A 218 16.35 -20.36 7.02
N VAL A 219 15.90 -19.58 7.99
CA VAL A 219 16.64 -18.40 8.48
C VAL A 219 17.61 -18.74 9.60
N PHE A 220 17.54 -19.95 10.18
CA PHE A 220 18.33 -20.37 11.35
C PHE A 220 19.37 -21.45 11.06
N ASP A 221 19.60 -21.81 9.80
CA ASP A 221 20.71 -22.64 9.34
C ASP A 221 21.82 -21.76 8.73
#